data_11917978a7576e62f3792fa3ecdd490e
#
_entry.id   11917978a7576e62f3792fa3ecdd490e
#
_cell.length_a   1.000
_cell.length_b   1.000
_cell.length_c   1.000
_cell.angle_alpha   90.00
_cell.angle_beta   90.00
_cell.angle_gamma   90.00
#
_symmetry.space_group_name_H-M   'P 1'
#
loop_
_entity.id
_entity.type
_entity.pdbx_description
1 polymer ?
#
loop_
_entity_poly.entity_id
_entity_poly.type
_entity_poly.pdbx_seq_one_letter_code
_entity_poly.pdbx_strand_id
1 'polypeptide(L)'
;MSVDTPLPPTADQSVPPRCPTAFRYWEGRNTPAAKRFERVLTALTGSGPFPTDAQASALCEDLFTGDPVAERFVAEVVHGEAGPWAGRALLDTALTSGLEAVPDAPAAMRELFAEFDTRPAWLDPDLVEQGAAIWRRWGTMLFSFAGAETLEMYTEAAVATPLSLAGGYAGDSALRRFLETCRFWIDVSQPGALLTPGSAGRATAMKVRVMHVSVRARVAGHPEWDTQRWGLPISQTYQLLTLLGGSVTPALGLWLLGYQTTPSEIRALLHFQRYLGHLLGVRVRWYPESIADGLRVLAMTIVARSYDAGAHGAELIESYPAAFAPRANQHGLQRVRAAYGYRINSVYAAMYMAPGTRRRYRMPAVFPWILVPVARFPLITAMEVARRTCPPFARLHERVMVRHRENWYRAQMLGREAQFDATGALRR
;
A
#
# COMPACT_ATOMS: atom_id res chain seq x y z
N MET A 1 -3.93 18.68 22.64
CA MET A 1 -2.52 19.09 22.86
C MET A 1 -1.73 18.38 21.78
N SER A 2 -1.18 19.15 20.84
CA SER A 2 -0.30 18.65 19.79
C SER A 2 1.02 18.25 20.46
N VAL A 3 1.31 16.96 20.50
CA VAL A 3 2.64 16.50 20.89
C VAL A 3 3.50 16.65 19.64
N ASP A 4 4.27 17.73 19.60
CA ASP A 4 5.32 17.90 18.60
C ASP A 4 6.22 16.66 18.67
N THR A 5 6.11 15.77 17.68
CA THR A 5 7.16 14.77 17.47
C THR A 5 8.42 15.54 17.11
N PRO A 6 9.47 15.52 17.94
CA PRO A 6 10.67 16.29 17.63
C PRO A 6 11.20 15.78 16.29
N LEU A 7 11.37 16.70 15.34
CA LEU A 7 12.22 16.44 14.19
C LEU A 7 13.57 15.94 14.73
N PRO A 8 14.17 14.94 14.09
CA PRO A 8 15.53 14.53 14.45
C PRO A 8 16.41 15.77 14.48
N PRO A 9 17.46 15.82 15.32
CA PRO A 9 18.33 16.97 15.47
C PRO A 9 18.73 17.44 14.09
N THR A 10 18.60 18.75 13.87
CA THR A 10 18.82 19.43 12.60
C THR A 10 20.07 18.85 11.94
N ALA A 11 19.88 18.06 10.89
CA ALA A 11 20.97 17.66 10.02
C ALA A 11 21.70 18.94 9.62
N ASP A 12 23.02 18.91 9.66
CA ASP A 12 23.85 20.03 9.26
C ASP A 12 23.37 20.54 7.90
N GLN A 13 22.77 21.73 7.88
CA GLN A 13 22.14 22.31 6.68
C GLN A 13 23.16 22.58 5.56
N SER A 14 24.45 22.35 5.81
CA SER A 14 25.54 22.51 4.85
C SER A 14 25.72 21.33 3.88
N VAL A 15 25.17 20.13 4.20
CA VAL A 15 25.29 18.96 3.35
C VAL A 15 23.93 18.71 2.65
N PRO A 16 23.88 18.73 1.31
CA PRO A 16 22.64 18.43 0.61
C PRO A 16 22.20 17.00 0.95
N PRO A 17 20.89 16.74 1.12
CA PRO A 17 20.38 15.42 1.46
C PRO A 17 20.77 14.42 0.37
N ARG A 18 21.14 13.20 0.77
CA ARG A 18 21.36 12.12 -0.19
C ARG A 18 20.04 11.74 -0.83
N CYS A 19 19.85 12.10 -2.10
CA CYS A 19 18.64 11.83 -2.86
C CYS A 19 18.92 10.99 -4.10
N PRO A 20 18.02 10.07 -4.48
CA PRO A 20 18.09 9.43 -5.78
C PRO A 20 17.99 10.46 -6.91
N THR A 21 18.73 10.27 -8.00
CA THR A 21 18.77 11.27 -9.09
C THR A 21 17.44 11.36 -9.86
N ALA A 22 16.57 10.36 -9.77
CA ALA A 22 15.22 10.40 -10.32
C ALA A 22 14.20 11.13 -9.42
N PHE A 23 14.55 11.44 -8.18
CA PHE A 23 13.65 12.14 -7.26
C PHE A 23 13.68 13.66 -7.52
N ARG A 24 12.66 14.16 -8.21
CA ARG A 24 12.62 15.52 -8.77
C ARG A 24 11.80 16.53 -7.96
N TYR A 25 11.65 16.32 -6.66
CA TYR A 25 10.77 17.14 -5.83
C TYR A 25 11.06 18.64 -5.92
N TRP A 26 12.30 19.06 -5.72
CA TRP A 26 12.65 20.49 -5.72
C TRP A 26 12.53 21.15 -7.09
N GLU A 27 12.84 20.39 -8.16
CA GLU A 27 12.59 20.84 -9.54
C GLU A 27 11.10 20.97 -9.81
N GLY A 28 10.33 19.93 -9.49
CA GLY A 28 8.90 19.85 -9.73
C GLY A 28 8.11 20.91 -8.96
N ARG A 29 8.46 21.13 -7.67
CA ARG A 29 7.87 22.17 -6.82
C ARG A 29 8.10 23.58 -7.39
N ASN A 30 9.20 23.79 -8.10
CA ASN A 30 9.54 25.10 -8.69
C ASN A 30 8.87 25.38 -10.04
N THR A 31 8.11 24.43 -10.58
CA THR A 31 7.36 24.65 -11.83
C THR A 31 6.28 25.72 -11.67
N PRO A 32 5.94 26.47 -12.73
CA PRO A 32 4.86 27.48 -12.67
C PRO A 32 3.52 26.89 -12.21
N ALA A 33 3.21 25.65 -12.61
CA ALA A 33 1.99 24.95 -12.22
C ALA A 33 1.95 24.64 -10.72
N ALA A 34 3.05 24.10 -10.17
CA ALA A 34 3.16 23.79 -8.74
C ALA A 34 3.11 25.07 -7.88
N LYS A 35 3.79 26.15 -8.28
CA LYS A 35 3.73 27.43 -7.59
C LYS A 35 2.34 28.07 -7.63
N ARG A 36 1.61 27.91 -8.73
CA ARG A 36 0.21 28.36 -8.80
C ARG A 36 -0.68 27.54 -7.86
N PHE A 37 -0.52 26.23 -7.86
CA PHE A 37 -1.22 25.32 -6.96
C PHE A 37 -0.95 25.67 -5.49
N GLU A 38 0.31 25.88 -5.12
CA GLU A 38 0.74 26.27 -3.77
C GLU A 38 0.08 27.59 -3.34
N ARG A 39 0.11 28.63 -4.19
CA ARG A 39 -0.53 29.91 -3.89
C ARG A 39 -2.02 29.80 -3.66
N VAL A 40 -2.73 29.08 -4.56
CA VAL A 40 -4.19 28.90 -4.44
C VAL A 40 -4.54 28.14 -3.17
N LEU A 41 -3.88 27.00 -2.90
CA LEU A 41 -4.16 26.23 -1.69
C LEU A 41 -3.81 26.96 -0.41
N THR A 42 -2.67 27.63 -0.37
CA THR A 42 -2.29 28.42 0.82
C THR A 42 -3.30 29.54 1.08
N ALA A 43 -3.81 30.18 0.03
CA ALA A 43 -4.85 31.21 0.18
C ALA A 43 -6.20 30.63 0.69
N LEU A 44 -6.53 29.39 0.31
CA LEU A 44 -7.78 28.74 0.70
C LEU A 44 -7.71 28.08 2.09
N THR A 45 -6.58 27.52 2.47
CA THR A 45 -6.44 26.67 3.65
C THR A 45 -5.58 27.27 4.76
N GLY A 46 -4.90 28.40 4.49
CA GLY A 46 -3.94 29.01 5.41
C GLY A 46 -2.61 28.24 5.54
N SER A 47 -2.42 27.15 4.80
CA SER A 47 -1.20 26.32 4.87
C SER A 47 -0.76 25.81 3.51
N GLY A 48 0.57 25.68 3.31
CA GLY A 48 1.14 25.16 2.07
C GLY A 48 0.83 23.68 1.83
N PRO A 49 0.67 23.26 0.55
CA PRO A 49 0.37 21.88 0.18
C PRO A 49 1.59 20.95 0.20
N PHE A 50 2.79 21.46 0.36
CA PHE A 50 4.02 20.68 0.30
C PHE A 50 4.66 20.53 1.68
N PRO A 51 5.43 19.44 1.92
CA PRO A 51 6.23 19.30 3.12
C PRO A 51 7.30 20.40 3.19
N THR A 52 7.80 20.67 4.39
CA THR A 52 8.98 21.52 4.58
C THR A 52 10.21 20.88 3.93
N ASP A 53 11.26 21.66 3.66
CA ASP A 53 12.46 21.10 3.06
C ASP A 53 13.13 20.07 3.97
N ALA A 54 13.08 20.24 5.30
CA ALA A 54 13.56 19.24 6.25
C ALA A 54 12.77 17.92 6.18
N GLN A 55 11.44 18.00 6.09
CA GLN A 55 10.58 16.82 5.94
C GLN A 55 10.83 16.12 4.60
N ALA A 56 10.94 16.89 3.51
CA ALA A 56 11.23 16.35 2.18
C ALA A 56 12.62 15.70 2.13
N SER A 57 13.61 16.31 2.75
CA SER A 57 14.98 15.77 2.87
C SER A 57 15.00 14.46 3.65
N ALA A 58 14.29 14.40 4.79
CA ALA A 58 14.17 13.17 5.58
C ALA A 58 13.59 12.01 4.76
N LEU A 59 12.48 12.25 4.02
CA LEU A 59 11.88 11.26 3.15
C LEU A 59 12.78 10.89 1.96
N CYS A 60 13.55 11.86 1.44
CA CYS A 60 14.48 11.59 0.34
C CYS A 60 15.62 10.67 0.78
N GLU A 61 16.20 10.91 1.96
CA GLU A 61 17.23 10.04 2.52
C GLU A 61 16.70 8.65 2.84
N ASP A 62 15.45 8.54 3.28
CA ASP A 62 14.77 7.27 3.54
C ASP A 62 14.50 6.45 2.27
N LEU A 63 14.69 7.01 1.08
CA LEU A 63 14.76 6.24 -0.17
C LEU A 63 16.00 5.33 -0.25
N PHE A 64 17.05 5.58 0.55
CA PHE A 64 18.22 4.71 0.67
C PHE A 64 18.21 3.86 1.93
N THR A 65 17.10 3.83 2.67
CA THR A 65 16.98 3.08 3.93
C THR A 65 16.11 1.85 3.74
N GLY A 66 16.60 0.70 4.20
CA GLY A 66 15.92 -0.58 4.22
C GLY A 66 15.35 -0.94 5.60
N ASP A 67 15.39 -2.24 5.92
CA ASP A 67 14.93 -2.82 7.21
C ASP A 67 16.06 -3.67 7.78
N PRO A 68 17.01 -3.08 8.53
CA PRO A 68 18.24 -3.77 8.94
C PRO A 68 18.00 -4.99 9.84
N VAL A 69 16.93 -4.99 10.64
CA VAL A 69 16.61 -6.12 11.53
C VAL A 69 16.10 -7.32 10.72
N ALA A 70 15.14 -7.09 9.82
CA ALA A 70 14.65 -8.16 8.97
C ALA A 70 15.66 -8.55 7.88
N GLU A 71 16.53 -7.64 7.43
CA GLU A 71 17.63 -7.95 6.51
C GLU A 71 18.63 -8.91 7.14
N ARG A 72 18.99 -8.71 8.42
CA ARG A 72 19.83 -9.62 9.16
C ARG A 72 19.17 -11.00 9.29
N PHE A 73 17.88 -11.04 9.68
CA PHE A 73 17.14 -12.30 9.74
C PHE A 73 17.13 -13.04 8.38
N VAL A 74 16.88 -12.34 7.30
CA VAL A 74 16.86 -12.96 5.96
C VAL A 74 18.25 -13.48 5.58
N ALA A 75 19.30 -12.73 5.86
CA ALA A 75 20.68 -13.14 5.52
C ALA A 75 21.14 -14.35 6.35
N GLU A 76 20.92 -14.30 7.67
CA GLU A 76 21.48 -15.32 8.59
C GLU A 76 20.58 -16.56 8.73
N VAL A 77 19.26 -16.42 8.61
CA VAL A 77 18.31 -17.51 8.86
C VAL A 77 17.69 -18.03 7.56
N VAL A 78 17.18 -17.16 6.69
CA VAL A 78 16.53 -17.60 5.45
C VAL A 78 17.57 -18.05 4.42
N HIS A 79 18.68 -17.34 4.31
CA HIS A 79 19.78 -17.66 3.38
C HIS A 79 21.00 -18.25 4.09
N GLY A 80 20.87 -18.61 5.38
CA GLY A 80 21.91 -19.28 6.15
C GLY A 80 22.19 -20.70 5.69
N GLU A 81 23.10 -21.39 6.40
CA GLU A 81 23.60 -22.73 6.04
C GLU A 81 22.50 -23.79 5.85
N ALA A 82 21.41 -23.71 6.64
CA ALA A 82 20.28 -24.64 6.57
C ALA A 82 19.41 -24.45 5.30
N GLY A 83 19.59 -23.34 4.59
CA GLY A 83 18.89 -23.01 3.36
C GLY A 83 17.49 -22.42 3.54
N PRO A 84 16.92 -21.87 2.44
CA PRO A 84 15.69 -21.06 2.49
C PRO A 84 14.45 -21.79 3.01
N TRP A 85 14.36 -23.08 2.78
CA TRP A 85 13.22 -23.88 3.26
C TRP A 85 13.22 -24.04 4.77
N ALA A 86 14.40 -24.36 5.35
CA ALA A 86 14.57 -24.52 6.80
C ALA A 86 14.32 -23.20 7.52
N GLY A 87 14.90 -22.09 7.04
CA GLY A 87 14.69 -20.76 7.64
C GLY A 87 13.23 -20.33 7.63
N ARG A 88 12.48 -20.63 6.57
CA ARG A 88 11.04 -20.35 6.50
C ARG A 88 10.24 -21.26 7.43
N ALA A 89 10.59 -22.55 7.52
CA ALA A 89 9.94 -23.45 8.44
C ALA A 89 10.09 -22.99 9.90
N LEU A 90 11.27 -22.46 10.28
CA LEU A 90 11.48 -21.84 11.59
C LEU A 90 10.57 -20.63 11.81
N LEU A 91 10.46 -19.75 10.80
CA LEU A 91 9.56 -18.60 10.85
C LEU A 91 8.10 -19.03 11.02
N ASP A 92 7.64 -20.00 10.23
CA ASP A 92 6.27 -20.52 10.30
C ASP A 92 5.98 -21.17 11.66
N THR A 93 6.94 -21.92 12.22
CA THR A 93 6.83 -22.50 13.58
C THR A 93 6.65 -21.41 14.62
N ALA A 94 7.50 -20.38 14.59
CA ALA A 94 7.41 -19.28 15.56
C ALA A 94 6.13 -18.45 15.42
N LEU A 95 5.64 -18.25 14.20
CA LEU A 95 4.38 -17.53 13.94
C LEU A 95 3.14 -18.32 14.39
N THR A 96 3.21 -19.64 14.38
CA THR A 96 2.08 -20.53 14.70
C THR A 96 2.06 -20.90 16.17
N SER A 97 3.22 -21.20 16.76
CA SER A 97 3.36 -21.81 18.07
C SER A 97 4.14 -20.95 19.08
N GLY A 98 4.59 -19.74 18.67
CA GLY A 98 5.43 -18.87 19.49
C GLY A 98 6.93 -19.10 19.24
N LEU A 99 7.74 -18.10 19.56
CA LEU A 99 9.20 -18.18 19.40
C LEU A 99 9.84 -19.24 20.30
N GLU A 100 9.23 -19.52 21.44
CA GLU A 100 9.64 -20.55 22.39
C GLU A 100 9.51 -21.98 21.83
N ALA A 101 8.71 -22.17 20.79
CA ALA A 101 8.60 -23.45 20.08
C ALA A 101 9.76 -23.69 19.08
N VAL A 102 10.68 -22.76 18.95
CA VAL A 102 11.89 -22.88 18.13
C VAL A 102 13.08 -23.08 19.06
N PRO A 103 13.54 -24.34 19.30
CA PRO A 103 14.72 -24.61 20.12
C PRO A 103 15.93 -23.89 19.51
N ASP A 104 16.75 -23.26 20.36
CA ASP A 104 17.97 -22.55 19.95
C ASP A 104 17.73 -21.51 18.83
N ALA A 105 16.59 -20.81 18.89
CA ALA A 105 16.25 -19.79 17.90
C ALA A 105 17.45 -18.88 17.60
N PRO A 106 17.81 -18.64 16.32
CA PRO A 106 18.93 -17.78 15.95
C PRO A 106 18.81 -16.37 16.54
N ALA A 107 19.94 -15.71 16.83
CA ALA A 107 19.95 -14.38 17.44
C ALA A 107 19.18 -13.35 16.60
N ALA A 108 19.36 -13.36 15.27
CA ALA A 108 18.64 -12.49 14.34
C ALA A 108 17.12 -12.72 14.36
N MET A 109 16.69 -13.96 14.59
CA MET A 109 15.27 -14.29 14.73
C MET A 109 14.70 -13.75 16.04
N ARG A 110 15.41 -13.91 17.15
CA ARG A 110 15.01 -13.34 18.45
C ARG A 110 14.89 -11.81 18.38
N GLU A 111 15.83 -11.14 17.72
CA GLU A 111 15.82 -9.69 17.55
C GLU A 111 14.61 -9.25 16.71
N LEU A 112 14.33 -9.94 15.59
CA LEU A 112 13.17 -9.64 14.74
C LEU A 112 11.85 -9.77 15.51
N PHE A 113 11.67 -10.84 16.27
CA PHE A 113 10.46 -11.04 17.06
C PHE A 113 10.36 -10.06 18.24
N ALA A 114 11.46 -9.74 18.92
CA ALA A 114 11.49 -8.75 20.00
C ALA A 114 11.06 -7.36 19.49
N GLU A 115 11.56 -6.92 18.33
CA GLU A 115 11.11 -5.68 17.71
C GLU A 115 9.64 -5.73 17.28
N PHE A 116 9.23 -6.83 16.66
CA PHE A 116 7.87 -7.02 16.15
C PHE A 116 6.82 -7.04 17.27
N ASP A 117 7.16 -7.57 18.45
CA ASP A 117 6.25 -7.65 19.60
C ASP A 117 6.30 -6.41 20.49
N THR A 118 7.27 -5.53 20.28
CA THR A 118 7.36 -4.26 21.01
C THR A 118 6.14 -3.39 20.69
N ARG A 119 5.48 -2.92 21.75
CA ARG A 119 4.37 -1.95 21.64
C ARG A 119 4.92 -0.54 21.70
N PRO A 120 4.82 0.26 20.62
CA PRO A 120 5.27 1.64 20.65
C PRO A 120 4.48 2.49 21.66
N ALA A 121 5.13 3.46 22.29
CA ALA A 121 4.48 4.35 23.28
C ALA A 121 3.31 5.15 22.70
N TRP A 122 3.31 5.43 21.38
CA TRP A 122 2.24 6.14 20.69
C TRP A 122 1.05 5.25 20.29
N LEU A 123 1.10 3.92 20.54
CA LEU A 123 0.03 3.01 20.12
C LEU A 123 -1.26 3.26 20.91
N ASP A 124 -2.32 3.57 20.17
CA ASP A 124 -3.69 3.59 20.67
C ASP A 124 -4.46 2.43 20.04
N PRO A 125 -4.75 1.35 20.81
CA PRO A 125 -5.45 0.16 20.31
C PRO A 125 -6.85 0.47 19.76
N ASP A 126 -7.56 1.43 20.34
CA ASP A 126 -8.91 1.78 19.93
C ASP A 126 -8.90 2.46 18.55
N LEU A 127 -7.93 3.33 18.30
CA LEU A 127 -7.75 3.94 16.98
C LEU A 127 -7.33 2.90 15.93
N VAL A 128 -6.49 1.92 16.28
CA VAL A 128 -6.14 0.82 15.38
C VAL A 128 -7.38 0.03 14.98
N GLU A 129 -8.22 -0.35 15.95
CA GLU A 129 -9.43 -1.13 15.66
C GLU A 129 -10.47 -0.32 14.89
N GLN A 130 -10.63 0.98 15.19
CA GLN A 130 -11.50 1.89 14.43
C GLN A 130 -11.02 1.98 12.97
N GLY A 131 -9.72 2.13 12.72
CA GLY A 131 -9.16 2.14 11.37
C GLY A 131 -9.39 0.84 10.61
N ALA A 132 -9.19 -0.30 11.28
CA ALA A 132 -9.48 -1.62 10.71
C ALA A 132 -10.96 -1.81 10.40
N ALA A 133 -11.88 -1.30 11.25
CA ALA A 133 -13.32 -1.34 11.02
C ALA A 133 -13.72 -0.54 9.78
N ILE A 134 -13.07 0.60 9.52
CA ILE A 134 -13.31 1.38 8.30
C ILE A 134 -12.92 0.58 7.05
N TRP A 135 -11.79 -0.12 7.06
CA TRP A 135 -11.38 -1.02 6.00
C TRP A 135 -12.40 -2.14 5.75
N ARG A 136 -12.91 -2.74 6.83
CA ARG A 136 -13.96 -3.78 6.73
C ARG A 136 -15.24 -3.24 6.09
N ARG A 137 -15.64 -2.06 6.48
CA ARG A 137 -16.86 -1.36 6.00
C ARG A 137 -16.82 -1.03 4.51
N TRP A 138 -15.67 -0.65 3.98
CA TRP A 138 -15.52 -0.36 2.54
C TRP A 138 -15.63 -1.62 1.65
N GLY A 139 -15.47 -2.80 2.24
CA GLY A 139 -15.65 -4.08 1.55
C GLY A 139 -14.75 -4.22 0.33
N THR A 140 -15.30 -4.76 -0.76
CA THR A 140 -14.56 -4.97 -2.02
C THR A 140 -14.30 -3.67 -2.79
N MET A 141 -15.01 -2.58 -2.48
CA MET A 141 -14.80 -1.29 -3.14
C MET A 141 -13.37 -0.78 -2.93
N LEU A 142 -12.84 -1.01 -1.72
CA LEU A 142 -11.47 -0.66 -1.39
C LEU A 142 -10.46 -1.34 -2.32
N PHE A 143 -10.64 -2.61 -2.64
CA PHE A 143 -9.73 -3.34 -3.53
C PHE A 143 -9.76 -2.81 -4.95
N SER A 144 -10.95 -2.50 -5.48
CA SER A 144 -11.08 -1.86 -6.79
C SER A 144 -10.44 -0.47 -6.81
N PHE A 145 -10.60 0.29 -5.74
CA PHE A 145 -9.97 1.60 -5.59
C PHE A 145 -8.45 1.48 -5.48
N ALA A 146 -7.94 0.67 -4.55
CA ALA A 146 -6.51 0.49 -4.34
C ALA A 146 -5.79 0.03 -5.61
N GLY A 147 -6.39 -0.92 -6.36
CA GLY A 147 -5.85 -1.32 -7.65
C GLY A 147 -5.82 -0.18 -8.67
N ALA A 148 -6.81 0.71 -8.67
CA ALA A 148 -6.89 1.84 -9.60
C ALA A 148 -5.91 2.98 -9.27
N GLU A 149 -5.77 3.34 -7.98
CA GLU A 149 -4.89 4.43 -7.56
C GLU A 149 -3.41 4.10 -7.73
N THR A 150 -3.03 2.82 -7.49
CA THR A 150 -1.63 2.38 -7.64
C THR A 150 -1.12 2.46 -9.08
N LEU A 151 -2.02 2.44 -10.07
CA LEU A 151 -1.61 2.54 -11.48
C LEU A 151 -0.85 3.82 -11.78
N GLU A 152 -1.21 4.93 -11.16
CA GLU A 152 -0.50 6.20 -11.35
C GLU A 152 0.92 6.15 -10.78
N MET A 153 1.14 5.36 -9.72
CA MET A 153 2.48 5.15 -9.14
C MET A 153 3.37 4.28 -10.02
N TYR A 154 2.81 3.42 -10.86
CA TYR A 154 3.58 2.58 -11.79
C TYR A 154 4.16 3.36 -12.97
N THR A 155 3.94 4.65 -13.05
CA THR A 155 4.68 5.54 -13.95
C THR A 155 6.12 5.80 -13.50
N GLU A 156 6.45 5.44 -12.24
CA GLU A 156 7.78 5.57 -11.63
C GLU A 156 8.54 4.25 -11.72
N ALA A 157 9.75 4.27 -12.29
CA ALA A 157 10.58 3.08 -12.40
C ALA A 157 10.91 2.45 -11.04
N ALA A 158 11.18 3.27 -10.03
CA ALA A 158 11.46 2.83 -8.67
C ALA A 158 10.32 2.00 -8.03
N VAL A 159 9.07 2.19 -8.48
CA VAL A 159 7.90 1.42 -8.03
C VAL A 159 7.60 0.25 -8.96
N ALA A 160 7.66 0.48 -10.27
CA ALA A 160 7.25 -0.51 -11.27
C ALA A 160 8.28 -1.63 -11.45
N THR A 161 9.59 -1.29 -11.50
CA THR A 161 10.65 -2.25 -11.79
C THR A 161 10.72 -3.41 -10.79
N PRO A 162 10.68 -3.20 -9.45
CA PRO A 162 10.69 -4.30 -8.49
C PRO A 162 9.51 -5.27 -8.67
N LEU A 163 8.33 -4.77 -8.98
CA LEU A 163 7.13 -5.58 -9.19
C LEU A 163 7.23 -6.38 -10.50
N SER A 164 7.67 -5.75 -11.57
CA SER A 164 7.84 -6.41 -12.88
C SER A 164 8.93 -7.48 -12.82
N LEU A 165 10.11 -7.18 -12.27
CA LEU A 165 11.21 -8.14 -12.12
C LEU A 165 10.84 -9.32 -11.23
N ALA A 166 10.09 -9.09 -10.15
CA ALA A 166 9.60 -10.16 -9.30
C ALA A 166 8.49 -11.01 -9.95
N GLY A 167 8.12 -10.75 -11.21
CA GLY A 167 7.09 -11.47 -11.95
C GLY A 167 5.67 -11.19 -11.45
N GLY A 168 5.49 -10.09 -10.71
CA GLY A 168 4.20 -9.69 -10.18
C GLY A 168 3.40 -8.80 -11.12
N TYR A 169 2.06 -8.85 -10.98
CA TYR A 169 1.09 -7.94 -11.59
C TYR A 169 1.10 -7.83 -13.13
N ALA A 170 1.73 -8.77 -13.84
CA ALA A 170 1.84 -8.73 -15.30
C ALA A 170 1.29 -10.01 -15.94
N GLY A 171 0.63 -9.87 -17.10
CA GLY A 171 0.06 -10.98 -17.86
C GLY A 171 -0.86 -11.87 -17.02
N ASP A 172 -0.74 -13.19 -17.16
CA ASP A 172 -1.62 -14.17 -16.48
C ASP A 172 -1.45 -14.20 -14.95
N SER A 173 -0.34 -13.71 -14.42
CA SER A 173 -0.09 -13.62 -12.98
C SER A 173 -0.73 -12.40 -12.31
N ALA A 174 -1.12 -11.38 -13.09
CA ALA A 174 -1.58 -10.10 -12.56
C ALA A 174 -2.76 -10.23 -11.58
N LEU A 175 -3.79 -10.98 -11.96
CA LEU A 175 -4.96 -11.17 -11.09
C LEU A 175 -4.59 -11.93 -9.81
N ARG A 176 -3.77 -12.98 -9.91
CA ARG A 176 -3.35 -13.76 -8.74
C ARG A 176 -2.58 -12.89 -7.75
N ARG A 177 -1.62 -12.11 -8.21
CA ARG A 177 -0.81 -11.21 -7.37
C ARG A 177 -1.65 -10.10 -6.74
N PHE A 178 -2.58 -9.55 -7.51
CA PHE A 178 -3.56 -8.60 -6.97
C PHE A 178 -4.39 -9.23 -5.84
N LEU A 179 -4.85 -10.47 -6.01
CA LEU A 179 -5.63 -11.19 -5.01
C LEU A 179 -4.79 -11.54 -3.77
N GLU A 180 -3.51 -11.89 -3.92
CA GLU A 180 -2.60 -12.09 -2.79
C GLU A 180 -2.48 -10.81 -1.95
N THR A 181 -2.37 -9.64 -2.61
CA THR A 181 -2.41 -8.34 -1.92
C THR A 181 -3.77 -8.10 -1.24
N CYS A 182 -4.89 -8.46 -1.88
CA CYS A 182 -6.20 -8.39 -1.23
C CYS A 182 -6.28 -9.27 0.01
N ARG A 183 -5.69 -10.48 -0.01
CA ARG A 183 -5.63 -11.36 1.16
C ARG A 183 -4.87 -10.73 2.32
N PHE A 184 -3.71 -10.16 2.05
CA PHE A 184 -2.97 -9.41 3.07
C PHE A 184 -3.86 -8.35 3.73
N TRP A 185 -4.52 -7.51 2.95
CA TRP A 185 -5.39 -6.46 3.48
C TRP A 185 -6.62 -7.01 4.24
N ILE A 186 -7.17 -8.13 3.81
CA ILE A 186 -8.25 -8.81 4.52
C ILE A 186 -7.76 -9.29 5.89
N ASP A 187 -6.60 -9.95 5.95
CA ASP A 187 -6.04 -10.51 7.17
C ASP A 187 -5.72 -9.45 8.21
N VAL A 188 -5.00 -8.39 7.81
CA VAL A 188 -4.56 -7.33 8.74
C VAL A 188 -5.70 -6.45 9.24
N SER A 189 -6.84 -6.44 8.55
CA SER A 189 -8.02 -5.67 8.94
C SER A 189 -9.13 -6.48 9.64
N GLN A 190 -8.91 -7.76 9.97
CA GLN A 190 -9.85 -8.50 10.82
C GLN A 190 -9.93 -7.91 12.23
N PRO A 191 -11.02 -8.10 12.97
CA PRO A 191 -11.11 -7.62 14.34
C PRO A 191 -9.94 -8.12 15.21
N GLY A 192 -9.24 -7.20 15.85
CA GLY A 192 -8.10 -7.49 16.71
C GLY A 192 -6.85 -8.02 15.98
N ALA A 193 -6.85 -8.09 14.67
CA ALA A 193 -5.82 -8.78 13.87
C ALA A 193 -4.39 -8.29 14.09
N LEU A 194 -4.17 -7.01 14.32
CA LEU A 194 -2.84 -6.47 14.57
C LEU A 194 -2.47 -6.44 16.05
N LEU A 195 -3.46 -6.45 16.94
CA LEU A 195 -3.29 -6.26 18.38
C LEU A 195 -3.13 -7.57 19.15
N THR A 196 -3.66 -8.67 18.60
CA THR A 196 -3.64 -9.99 19.27
C THR A 196 -2.41 -10.78 18.87
N PRO A 197 -1.52 -11.14 19.82
CA PRO A 197 -0.40 -12.04 19.54
C PRO A 197 -0.86 -13.35 18.91
N GLY A 198 -0.10 -13.90 17.98
CA GLY A 198 -0.42 -15.15 17.28
C GLY A 198 -1.59 -15.06 16.27
N SER A 199 -2.18 -13.88 16.05
CA SER A 199 -3.25 -13.71 15.05
C SER A 199 -2.75 -13.93 13.63
N ALA A 200 -3.64 -14.37 12.74
CA ALA A 200 -3.35 -14.49 11.31
C ALA A 200 -2.89 -13.17 10.69
N GLY A 201 -3.46 -12.02 11.13
CA GLY A 201 -3.06 -10.70 10.62
C GLY A 201 -1.61 -10.34 10.96
N ARG A 202 -1.17 -10.61 12.20
CA ARG A 202 0.24 -10.42 12.59
C ARG A 202 1.16 -11.38 11.84
N ALA A 203 0.77 -12.64 11.71
CA ALA A 203 1.53 -13.64 10.96
C ALA A 203 1.70 -13.21 9.49
N THR A 204 0.63 -12.77 8.85
CA THR A 204 0.67 -12.25 7.47
C THR A 204 1.54 -11.01 7.37
N ALA A 205 1.48 -10.07 8.32
CA ALA A 205 2.34 -8.87 8.34
C ALA A 205 3.83 -9.25 8.42
N MET A 206 4.21 -10.19 9.30
CA MET A 206 5.59 -10.67 9.39
C MET A 206 6.06 -11.35 8.10
N LYS A 207 5.24 -12.22 7.50
CA LYS A 207 5.57 -12.88 6.23
C LYS A 207 5.80 -11.86 5.11
N VAL A 208 4.94 -10.84 5.03
CA VAL A 208 5.10 -9.75 4.05
C VAL A 208 6.35 -8.92 4.32
N ARG A 209 6.69 -8.62 5.60
CA ARG A 209 7.93 -7.94 5.98
C ARG A 209 9.16 -8.70 5.47
N VAL A 210 9.24 -9.99 5.76
CA VAL A 210 10.34 -10.88 5.33
C VAL A 210 10.39 -11.01 3.80
N MET A 211 9.24 -11.09 3.14
CA MET A 211 9.13 -11.12 1.69
C MET A 211 9.65 -9.82 1.06
N HIS A 212 9.30 -8.64 1.61
CA HIS A 212 9.79 -7.35 1.13
C HIS A 212 11.33 -7.28 1.17
N VAL A 213 11.94 -7.72 2.27
CA VAL A 213 13.41 -7.78 2.40
C VAL A 213 14.04 -8.72 1.38
N SER A 214 13.46 -9.91 1.22
CA SER A 214 13.96 -10.91 0.26
C SER A 214 13.88 -10.41 -1.19
N VAL A 215 12.80 -9.69 -1.54
CA VAL A 215 12.65 -9.06 -2.86
C VAL A 215 13.64 -7.90 -3.02
N ARG A 216 13.76 -7.04 -1.99
CA ARG A 216 14.71 -5.92 -1.98
C ARG A 216 16.13 -6.38 -2.29
N ALA A 217 16.62 -7.39 -1.57
CA ALA A 217 17.98 -7.91 -1.74
C ALA A 217 18.23 -8.40 -3.18
N ARG A 218 17.28 -9.14 -3.75
CA ARG A 218 17.39 -9.67 -5.11
C ARG A 218 17.32 -8.59 -6.18
N VAL A 219 16.38 -7.64 -6.05
CA VAL A 219 16.22 -6.55 -7.02
C VAL A 219 17.39 -5.59 -6.95
N ALA A 220 17.92 -5.28 -5.77
CA ALA A 220 19.09 -4.42 -5.62
C ALA A 220 20.34 -4.97 -6.31
N GLY A 221 20.46 -6.29 -6.45
CA GLY A 221 21.54 -6.96 -7.20
C GLY A 221 21.23 -7.17 -8.68
N HIS A 222 20.08 -6.78 -9.18
CA HIS A 222 19.69 -7.01 -10.58
C HIS A 222 20.32 -5.95 -11.51
N PRO A 223 20.81 -6.33 -12.72
CA PRO A 223 21.45 -5.39 -13.66
C PRO A 223 20.56 -4.21 -14.11
N GLU A 224 19.24 -4.39 -14.11
CA GLU A 224 18.29 -3.35 -14.46
C GLU A 224 17.97 -2.39 -13.31
N TRP A 225 18.54 -2.60 -12.11
CA TRP A 225 18.30 -1.72 -10.97
C TRP A 225 19.45 -0.76 -10.75
N ASP A 226 19.16 0.53 -10.80
CA ASP A 226 20.11 1.60 -10.50
C ASP A 226 19.79 2.24 -9.14
N THR A 227 20.55 1.83 -8.12
CA THR A 227 20.39 2.33 -6.75
C THR A 227 20.69 3.83 -6.62
N GLN A 228 21.59 4.38 -7.43
CA GLN A 228 21.86 5.83 -7.38
C GLN A 228 20.71 6.63 -7.98
N ARG A 229 20.07 6.06 -8.98
CA ARG A 229 18.95 6.67 -9.67
C ARG A 229 17.63 6.57 -8.89
N TRP A 230 17.34 5.42 -8.26
CA TRP A 230 16.03 5.12 -7.69
C TRP A 230 16.03 4.87 -6.18
N GLY A 231 17.19 4.82 -5.52
CA GLY A 231 17.32 4.41 -4.13
C GLY A 231 17.27 2.89 -3.96
N LEU A 232 16.97 2.42 -2.75
CA LEU A 232 16.75 1.00 -2.49
C LEU A 232 15.37 0.56 -2.99
N PRO A 233 15.24 -0.64 -3.57
CA PRO A 233 13.93 -1.22 -3.86
C PRO A 233 13.12 -1.38 -2.57
N ILE A 234 11.83 -1.10 -2.62
CA ILE A 234 10.94 -1.20 -1.45
C ILE A 234 11.53 -0.44 -0.24
N SER A 235 12.04 0.77 -0.47
CA SER A 235 12.63 1.62 0.55
C SER A 235 11.62 2.05 1.62
N GLN A 236 12.11 2.63 2.71
CA GLN A 236 11.26 3.12 3.80
C GLN A 236 10.23 4.14 3.30
N THR A 237 10.62 5.08 2.44
CA THR A 237 9.68 6.06 1.86
C THR A 237 8.63 5.42 0.97
N TYR A 238 8.98 4.47 0.11
CA TYR A 238 7.97 3.80 -0.73
C TYR A 238 7.01 2.93 0.09
N GLN A 239 7.47 2.33 1.19
CA GLN A 239 6.57 1.65 2.13
C GLN A 239 5.62 2.65 2.82
N LEU A 240 6.13 3.80 3.28
CA LEU A 240 5.28 4.87 3.83
C LEU A 240 4.20 5.31 2.82
N LEU A 241 4.56 5.51 1.55
CA LEU A 241 3.59 5.87 0.51
C LEU A 241 2.50 4.80 0.34
N THR A 242 2.85 3.52 0.47
CA THR A 242 1.87 2.42 0.46
C THR A 242 0.92 2.50 1.66
N LEU A 243 1.42 2.87 2.86
CA LEU A 243 0.55 3.08 4.04
C LEU A 243 -0.39 4.28 3.85
N LEU A 244 0.06 5.35 3.20
CA LEU A 244 -0.81 6.48 2.83
C LEU A 244 -1.84 6.08 1.76
N GLY A 245 -1.47 5.21 0.82
CA GLY A 245 -2.39 4.53 -0.09
C GLY A 245 -3.43 3.65 0.62
N GLY A 246 -3.19 3.27 1.88
CA GLY A 246 -4.13 2.57 2.74
C GLY A 246 -4.91 3.48 3.70
N SER A 247 -4.68 4.77 3.74
CA SER A 247 -5.28 5.70 4.71
C SER A 247 -5.89 6.95 4.06
N VAL A 248 -5.10 7.97 3.83
CA VAL A 248 -5.58 9.27 3.34
C VAL A 248 -6.12 9.15 1.92
N THR A 249 -5.42 8.45 1.05
CA THR A 249 -5.81 8.35 -0.36
C THR A 249 -7.18 7.69 -0.55
N PRO A 250 -7.47 6.48 0.01
CA PRO A 250 -8.79 5.89 -0.13
C PRO A 250 -9.87 6.68 0.64
N ALA A 251 -9.54 7.28 1.77
CA ALA A 251 -10.50 8.07 2.52
C ALA A 251 -11.04 9.26 1.70
N LEU A 252 -10.18 9.91 0.92
CA LEU A 252 -10.55 11.04 0.06
C LEU A 252 -11.07 10.58 -1.31
N GLY A 253 -10.43 9.57 -1.90
CA GLY A 253 -10.83 9.06 -3.21
C GLY A 253 -12.22 8.44 -3.20
N LEU A 254 -12.55 7.67 -2.17
CA LEU A 254 -13.88 7.06 -2.02
C LEU A 254 -14.99 8.10 -1.74
N TRP A 255 -14.64 9.31 -1.31
CA TRP A 255 -15.59 10.42 -1.24
C TRP A 255 -16.26 10.70 -2.58
N LEU A 256 -15.51 10.60 -3.66
CA LEU A 256 -16.03 10.77 -5.03
C LEU A 256 -17.05 9.67 -5.40
N LEU A 257 -17.10 8.59 -4.63
CA LEU A 257 -18.02 7.47 -4.82
C LEU A 257 -19.16 7.46 -3.78
N GLY A 258 -19.26 8.48 -2.92
CA GLY A 258 -20.31 8.60 -1.90
C GLY A 258 -19.96 8.11 -0.51
N TYR A 259 -18.75 7.56 -0.29
CA TYR A 259 -18.28 7.18 1.06
C TYR A 259 -17.86 8.42 1.83
N GLN A 260 -18.61 8.75 2.88
CA GLN A 260 -18.45 9.99 3.66
C GLN A 260 -17.49 9.79 4.84
N THR A 261 -16.19 9.61 4.56
CA THR A 261 -15.19 9.43 5.62
C THR A 261 -14.96 10.74 6.38
N THR A 262 -15.11 10.72 7.69
CA THR A 262 -14.91 11.91 8.53
C THR A 262 -13.44 12.16 8.87
N PRO A 263 -13.05 13.38 9.29
CA PRO A 263 -11.68 13.64 9.75
C PRO A 263 -11.23 12.74 10.92
N SER A 264 -12.15 12.38 11.83
CA SER A 264 -11.84 11.44 12.93
C SER A 264 -11.58 10.02 12.39
N GLU A 265 -12.36 9.57 11.41
CA GLU A 265 -12.14 8.29 10.74
C GLU A 265 -10.83 8.28 9.96
N ILE A 266 -10.44 9.37 9.29
CA ILE A 266 -9.15 9.47 8.61
C ILE A 266 -7.99 9.40 9.61
N ARG A 267 -8.11 10.02 10.79
CA ARG A 267 -7.11 9.88 11.86
C ARG A 267 -6.97 8.44 12.34
N ALA A 268 -8.10 7.74 12.53
CA ALA A 268 -8.07 6.31 12.88
C ALA A 268 -7.40 5.46 11.79
N LEU A 269 -7.65 5.76 10.51
CA LEU A 269 -6.99 5.10 9.39
C LEU A 269 -5.47 5.35 9.37
N LEU A 270 -5.03 6.59 9.58
CA LEU A 270 -3.61 6.92 9.69
C LEU A 270 -2.95 6.16 10.83
N HIS A 271 -3.63 6.06 11.99
CA HIS A 271 -3.10 5.36 13.15
C HIS A 271 -3.03 3.83 12.91
N PHE A 272 -4.08 3.24 12.33
CA PHE A 272 -4.09 1.84 11.90
C PHE A 272 -2.93 1.53 10.94
N GLN A 273 -2.74 2.35 9.92
CA GLN A 273 -1.67 2.18 8.95
C GLN A 273 -0.28 2.43 9.56
N ARG A 274 -0.16 3.36 10.52
CA ARG A 274 1.09 3.57 11.27
C ARG A 274 1.48 2.32 12.05
N TYR A 275 0.51 1.69 12.73
CA TYR A 275 0.79 0.48 13.49
C TYR A 275 1.09 -0.72 12.58
N LEU A 276 0.36 -0.85 11.48
CA LEU A 276 0.69 -1.83 10.44
C LEU A 276 2.12 -1.61 9.90
N GLY A 277 2.47 -0.34 9.61
CA GLY A 277 3.82 0.03 9.20
C GLY A 277 4.88 -0.38 10.24
N HIS A 278 4.61 -0.17 11.54
CA HIS A 278 5.48 -0.64 12.62
C HIS A 278 5.74 -2.15 12.53
N LEU A 279 4.71 -2.95 12.33
CA LEU A 279 4.84 -4.40 12.16
C LEU A 279 5.56 -4.80 10.86
N LEU A 280 5.44 -4.00 9.82
CA LEU A 280 6.15 -4.18 8.52
C LEU A 280 7.60 -3.66 8.54
N GLY A 281 8.11 -3.17 9.67
CA GLY A 281 9.47 -2.63 9.78
C GLY A 281 9.64 -1.24 9.17
N VAL A 282 8.55 -0.48 9.03
CA VAL A 282 8.63 0.91 8.53
C VAL A 282 9.08 1.83 9.66
N ARG A 283 10.23 2.46 9.48
CA ARG A 283 10.92 3.32 10.45
C ARG A 283 11.44 4.58 9.76
N VAL A 284 10.50 5.37 9.21
CA VAL A 284 10.83 6.62 8.54
C VAL A 284 11.27 7.69 9.54
N ARG A 285 12.17 8.56 9.13
CA ARG A 285 12.68 9.69 9.93
C ARG A 285 11.60 10.72 10.25
N TRP A 286 10.62 10.84 9.38
CA TRP A 286 9.43 11.66 9.60
C TRP A 286 8.18 10.90 9.16
N TYR A 287 7.24 10.71 10.08
CA TYR A 287 5.95 10.10 9.80
C TYR A 287 4.84 11.17 9.78
N PRO A 288 3.97 11.22 8.76
CA PRO A 288 2.85 12.17 8.71
C PRO A 288 1.76 11.72 9.70
N GLU A 289 1.56 12.48 10.76
CA GLU A 289 0.60 12.15 11.82
C GLU A 289 -0.77 12.80 11.61
N SER A 290 -0.82 13.85 10.79
CA SER A 290 -2.05 14.58 10.47
C SER A 290 -2.52 14.32 9.03
N ILE A 291 -3.80 14.59 8.78
CA ILE A 291 -4.37 14.58 7.42
C ILE A 291 -3.60 15.54 6.52
N ALA A 292 -3.27 16.73 7.05
CA ALA A 292 -2.54 17.75 6.29
C ALA A 292 -1.13 17.25 5.90
N ASP A 293 -0.42 16.59 6.81
CA ASP A 293 0.89 16.03 6.51
C ASP A 293 0.81 14.88 5.50
N GLY A 294 -0.19 13.99 5.63
CA GLY A 294 -0.43 12.97 4.63
C GLY A 294 -0.70 13.54 3.24
N LEU A 295 -1.49 14.61 3.16
CA LEU A 295 -1.74 15.33 1.89
C LEU A 295 -0.49 16.00 1.34
N ARG A 296 0.37 16.57 2.20
CA ARG A 296 1.65 17.15 1.80
C ARG A 296 2.58 16.10 1.18
N VAL A 297 2.67 14.91 1.80
CA VAL A 297 3.46 13.80 1.24
C VAL A 297 2.89 13.36 -0.11
N LEU A 298 1.58 13.22 -0.25
CA LEU A 298 0.96 12.90 -1.54
C LEU A 298 1.21 13.97 -2.60
N ALA A 299 1.12 15.26 -2.24
CA ALA A 299 1.45 16.36 -3.15
C ALA A 299 2.95 16.33 -3.55
N MET A 300 3.84 15.99 -2.62
CA MET A 300 5.26 15.77 -2.91
C MET A 300 5.44 14.68 -3.98
N THR A 301 4.75 13.54 -3.86
CA THR A 301 4.87 12.46 -4.86
C THR A 301 4.42 12.88 -6.25
N ILE A 302 3.42 13.76 -6.35
CA ILE A 302 2.93 14.25 -7.65
C ILE A 302 4.00 15.11 -8.35
N VAL A 303 4.65 16.03 -7.62
CA VAL A 303 5.65 16.94 -8.21
C VAL A 303 7.03 16.30 -8.33
N ALA A 304 7.33 15.27 -7.53
CA ALA A 304 8.60 14.54 -7.59
C ALA A 304 8.68 13.55 -8.76
N ARG A 305 7.56 13.31 -9.46
CA ARG A 305 7.41 12.21 -10.40
C ARG A 305 8.31 12.32 -11.62
N SER A 306 9.02 11.22 -11.94
CA SER A 306 9.96 11.15 -13.07
C SER A 306 9.35 10.61 -14.36
N TYR A 307 8.24 9.85 -14.29
CA TYR A 307 7.58 9.19 -15.43
C TYR A 307 8.52 8.28 -16.24
N ASP A 308 9.47 7.62 -15.59
CA ASP A 308 10.57 6.90 -16.23
C ASP A 308 10.41 5.36 -16.22
N ALA A 309 9.24 4.84 -15.84
CA ALA A 309 9.00 3.39 -15.71
C ALA A 309 9.06 2.60 -17.03
N GLY A 310 8.96 3.26 -18.19
CA GLY A 310 9.12 2.61 -19.49
C GLY A 310 8.22 1.38 -19.70
N ALA A 311 8.83 0.27 -20.14
CA ALA A 311 8.12 -0.98 -20.41
C ALA A 311 7.56 -1.64 -19.13
N HIS A 312 8.28 -1.56 -18.01
CA HIS A 312 7.82 -2.11 -16.73
C HIS A 312 6.51 -1.47 -16.28
N GLY A 313 6.43 -0.14 -16.35
CA GLY A 313 5.21 0.58 -16.02
C GLY A 313 4.05 0.27 -16.97
N ALA A 314 4.31 0.21 -18.27
CA ALA A 314 3.31 -0.13 -19.27
C ALA A 314 2.72 -1.52 -19.03
N GLU A 315 3.56 -2.53 -18.77
CA GLU A 315 3.15 -3.90 -18.49
C GLU A 315 2.20 -3.95 -17.27
N LEU A 316 2.54 -3.27 -16.19
CA LEU A 316 1.73 -3.27 -14.97
C LEU A 316 0.40 -2.54 -15.15
N ILE A 317 0.45 -1.34 -15.75
CA ILE A 317 -0.74 -0.49 -15.93
C ILE A 317 -1.75 -1.15 -16.88
N GLU A 318 -1.30 -1.70 -18.01
CA GLU A 318 -2.18 -2.31 -19.01
C GLU A 318 -2.71 -3.68 -18.54
N SER A 319 -1.95 -4.42 -17.72
CA SER A 319 -2.37 -5.72 -17.20
C SER A 319 -3.48 -5.62 -16.14
N TYR A 320 -3.59 -4.52 -15.41
CA TYR A 320 -4.60 -4.40 -14.35
C TYR A 320 -6.05 -4.52 -14.89
N PRO A 321 -6.52 -3.68 -15.83
CA PRO A 321 -7.86 -3.87 -16.36
C PRO A 321 -7.99 -5.21 -17.10
N ALA A 322 -6.97 -5.65 -17.84
CA ALA A 322 -7.00 -6.92 -18.57
C ALA A 322 -7.19 -8.14 -17.65
N ALA A 323 -6.68 -8.08 -16.40
CA ALA A 323 -6.84 -9.14 -15.41
C ALA A 323 -8.31 -9.46 -15.06
N PHE A 324 -9.20 -8.49 -15.22
CA PHE A 324 -10.65 -8.65 -15.00
C PHE A 324 -11.44 -8.97 -16.26
N ALA A 325 -10.80 -9.05 -17.43
CA ALA A 325 -11.48 -9.34 -18.68
C ALA A 325 -12.09 -10.76 -18.70
N PRO A 326 -13.21 -10.98 -19.41
CA PRO A 326 -13.79 -12.29 -19.55
C PRO A 326 -12.80 -13.29 -20.18
N ARG A 327 -12.63 -14.44 -19.55
CA ARG A 327 -11.78 -15.53 -20.05
C ARG A 327 -12.53 -16.41 -21.04
N ALA A 328 -11.79 -17.11 -21.93
CA ALA A 328 -12.37 -17.98 -22.95
C ALA A 328 -13.23 -19.11 -22.37
N ASN A 329 -12.87 -19.61 -21.17
CA ASN A 329 -13.60 -20.69 -20.49
C ASN A 329 -14.80 -20.22 -19.67
N GLN A 330 -15.12 -18.93 -19.64
CA GLN A 330 -16.30 -18.39 -18.94
C GLN A 330 -17.49 -18.28 -19.89
N HIS A 331 -18.64 -18.80 -19.44
CA HIS A 331 -19.88 -18.82 -20.21
C HIS A 331 -21.05 -18.26 -19.38
N GLY A 332 -22.16 -17.92 -20.05
CA GLY A 332 -23.39 -17.48 -19.43
C GLY A 332 -23.18 -16.33 -18.42
N LEU A 333 -23.75 -16.48 -17.23
CA LEU A 333 -23.71 -15.45 -16.18
C LEU A 333 -22.30 -15.16 -15.68
N GLN A 334 -21.39 -16.13 -15.70
CA GLN A 334 -19.99 -15.90 -15.30
C GLN A 334 -19.30 -14.93 -16.26
N ARG A 335 -19.51 -15.08 -17.56
CA ARG A 335 -18.96 -14.17 -18.59
C ARG A 335 -19.55 -12.77 -18.47
N VAL A 336 -20.85 -12.65 -18.20
CA VAL A 336 -21.51 -11.36 -18.00
C VAL A 336 -20.93 -10.64 -16.76
N ARG A 337 -20.76 -11.35 -15.65
CA ARG A 337 -20.15 -10.81 -14.42
C ARG A 337 -18.70 -10.37 -14.64
N ALA A 338 -17.91 -11.16 -15.34
CA ALA A 338 -16.54 -10.80 -15.68
C ALA A 338 -16.49 -9.55 -16.60
N ALA A 339 -17.33 -9.49 -17.63
CA ALA A 339 -17.44 -8.32 -18.50
C ALA A 339 -17.84 -7.06 -17.74
N TYR A 340 -18.78 -7.17 -16.81
CA TYR A 340 -19.16 -6.07 -15.93
C TYR A 340 -17.99 -5.65 -15.04
N GLY A 341 -17.32 -6.60 -14.37
CA GLY A 341 -16.13 -6.32 -13.53
C GLY A 341 -15.02 -5.62 -14.29
N TYR A 342 -14.71 -6.10 -15.50
CA TYR A 342 -13.73 -5.45 -16.38
C TYR A 342 -14.08 -3.99 -16.66
N ARG A 343 -15.34 -3.70 -17.05
CA ARG A 343 -15.78 -2.35 -17.35
C ARG A 343 -15.71 -1.44 -16.12
N ILE A 344 -16.15 -1.91 -14.96
CA ILE A 344 -16.17 -1.13 -13.73
C ILE A 344 -14.75 -0.85 -13.21
N ASN A 345 -13.85 -1.85 -13.21
CA ASN A 345 -12.46 -1.61 -12.82
C ASN A 345 -11.74 -0.66 -13.81
N SER A 346 -12.06 -0.74 -15.09
CA SER A 346 -11.55 0.22 -16.10
C SER A 346 -12.05 1.66 -15.83
N VAL A 347 -13.29 1.83 -15.38
CA VAL A 347 -13.84 3.13 -14.99
C VAL A 347 -13.08 3.68 -13.76
N TYR A 348 -12.91 2.86 -12.72
CA TYR A 348 -12.18 3.31 -11.54
C TYR A 348 -10.72 3.67 -11.87
N ALA A 349 -10.02 2.83 -12.62
CA ALA A 349 -8.68 3.16 -13.11
C ALA A 349 -8.65 4.53 -13.83
N ALA A 350 -9.63 4.78 -14.71
CA ALA A 350 -9.73 6.03 -15.44
C ALA A 350 -10.08 7.24 -14.57
N MET A 351 -10.82 7.07 -13.48
CA MET A 351 -11.18 8.16 -12.55
C MET A 351 -9.96 8.66 -11.76
N TYR A 352 -9.04 7.75 -11.41
CA TYR A 352 -7.91 8.06 -10.52
C TYR A 352 -6.58 8.24 -11.24
N MET A 353 -6.54 8.00 -12.55
CA MET A 353 -5.37 8.28 -13.38
C MET A 353 -5.43 9.65 -14.03
N ALA A 354 -4.29 10.34 -14.07
CA ALA A 354 -4.17 11.60 -14.79
C ALA A 354 -4.51 11.45 -16.29
N PRO A 355 -5.18 12.45 -16.92
CA PRO A 355 -5.54 12.35 -18.33
C PRO A 355 -4.36 12.10 -19.29
N GLY A 356 -3.16 12.62 -18.94
CA GLY A 356 -1.92 12.38 -19.67
C GLY A 356 -1.48 10.91 -19.61
N THR A 357 -1.49 10.33 -18.41
CA THR A 357 -1.17 8.92 -18.17
C THR A 357 -2.13 8.01 -18.93
N ARG A 358 -3.42 8.27 -18.83
CA ARG A 358 -4.44 7.48 -19.55
C ARG A 358 -4.26 7.47 -21.08
N ARG A 359 -3.81 8.59 -21.64
CA ARG A 359 -3.52 8.69 -23.09
C ARG A 359 -2.25 7.95 -23.49
N ARG A 360 -1.27 7.91 -22.59
CA ARG A 360 0.02 7.24 -22.83
C ARG A 360 -0.11 5.72 -22.82
N TYR A 361 -0.94 5.18 -21.93
CA TYR A 361 -1.18 3.75 -21.79
C TYR A 361 -2.53 3.35 -22.39
N ARG A 362 -2.67 2.12 -22.87
CA ARG A 362 -3.85 1.63 -23.60
C ARG A 362 -5.04 1.37 -22.66
N MET A 363 -5.50 2.41 -21.98
CA MET A 363 -6.61 2.29 -21.04
C MET A 363 -7.95 2.16 -21.77
N PRO A 364 -8.83 1.24 -21.33
CA PRO A 364 -10.13 1.03 -21.94
C PRO A 364 -11.03 2.27 -21.89
N ALA A 365 -11.93 2.39 -22.86
CA ALA A 365 -12.95 3.44 -22.88
C ALA A 365 -13.92 3.28 -21.70
N VAL A 366 -14.28 4.39 -21.07
CA VAL A 366 -15.10 4.40 -19.84
C VAL A 366 -16.59 4.67 -20.08
N PHE A 367 -16.94 5.37 -21.14
CA PHE A 367 -18.34 5.64 -21.47
C PHE A 367 -19.01 4.42 -22.12
N PRO A 368 -20.26 4.08 -21.77
CA PRO A 368 -21.16 4.75 -20.83
C PRO A 368 -20.99 4.32 -19.35
N TRP A 369 -20.05 3.45 -19.04
CA TRP A 369 -19.91 2.78 -17.75
C TRP A 369 -19.59 3.72 -16.58
N ILE A 370 -19.09 4.93 -16.86
CA ILE A 370 -18.89 6.00 -15.86
C ILE A 370 -20.22 6.38 -15.16
N LEU A 371 -21.37 6.14 -15.80
CA LEU A 371 -22.67 6.39 -15.20
C LEU A 371 -22.98 5.47 -14.02
N VAL A 372 -22.31 4.32 -13.91
CA VAL A 372 -22.55 3.36 -12.82
C VAL A 372 -22.09 3.92 -11.47
N PRO A 373 -20.84 4.39 -11.27
CA PRO A 373 -20.47 5.03 -10.00
C PRO A 373 -21.30 6.30 -9.73
N VAL A 374 -21.67 7.09 -10.76
CA VAL A 374 -22.54 8.25 -10.58
C VAL A 374 -23.93 7.84 -10.04
N ALA A 375 -24.55 6.81 -10.61
CA ALA A 375 -25.84 6.30 -10.15
C ALA A 375 -25.76 5.65 -8.76
N ARG A 376 -24.63 5.09 -8.38
CA ARG A 376 -24.42 4.49 -7.05
C ARG A 376 -24.15 5.52 -5.95
N PHE A 377 -23.67 6.70 -6.30
CA PHE A 377 -23.28 7.73 -5.34
C PHE A 377 -24.39 8.06 -4.32
N PRO A 378 -25.64 8.38 -4.70
CA PRO A 378 -26.69 8.70 -3.73
C PRO A 378 -27.03 7.51 -2.83
N LEU A 379 -27.00 6.28 -3.35
CA LEU A 379 -27.26 5.07 -2.57
C LEU A 379 -26.15 4.85 -1.52
N ILE A 380 -24.88 4.97 -1.90
CA ILE A 380 -23.75 4.82 -0.98
C ILE A 380 -23.80 5.91 0.09
N THR A 381 -24.09 7.17 -0.29
CA THR A 381 -24.26 8.27 0.65
C THR A 381 -25.40 8.01 1.64
N ALA A 382 -26.55 7.52 1.18
CA ALA A 382 -27.65 7.15 2.06
C ALA A 382 -27.27 6.03 3.04
N MET A 383 -26.56 5.01 2.59
CA MET A 383 -26.02 3.95 3.46
C MET A 383 -25.05 4.49 4.50
N GLU A 384 -24.18 5.43 4.13
CA GLU A 384 -23.26 6.08 5.05
C GLU A 384 -23.99 6.93 6.11
N VAL A 385 -25.05 7.64 5.74
CA VAL A 385 -25.90 8.36 6.70
C VAL A 385 -26.60 7.36 7.63
N ALA A 386 -27.24 6.32 7.08
CA ALA A 386 -27.94 5.31 7.88
C ALA A 386 -27.02 4.62 8.90
N ARG A 387 -25.79 4.29 8.54
CA ARG A 387 -24.84 3.68 9.48
C ARG A 387 -24.42 4.62 10.62
N ARG A 388 -24.38 5.93 10.38
CA ARG A 388 -24.04 6.93 11.43
C ARG A 388 -25.17 7.19 12.39
N THR A 389 -26.41 7.10 11.90
CA THR A 389 -27.61 7.41 12.69
C THR A 389 -28.23 6.18 13.34
N CYS A 390 -27.90 4.96 12.87
CA CYS A 390 -28.49 3.72 13.33
C CYS A 390 -27.42 2.67 13.69
N PRO A 391 -26.98 2.55 14.96
CA PRO A 391 -25.96 1.59 15.38
C PRO A 391 -26.26 0.12 15.04
N PRO A 392 -27.51 -0.38 15.11
CA PRO A 392 -27.83 -1.73 14.62
C PRO A 392 -27.54 -1.93 13.14
N PHE A 393 -27.87 -0.94 12.31
CA PHE A 393 -27.56 -0.96 10.88
C PHE A 393 -26.05 -0.94 10.64
N ALA A 394 -25.28 -0.15 11.37
CA ALA A 394 -23.82 -0.11 11.26
C ALA A 394 -23.20 -1.49 11.50
N ARG A 395 -23.62 -2.19 12.56
CA ARG A 395 -23.14 -3.56 12.87
C ARG A 395 -23.55 -4.58 11.82
N LEU A 396 -24.77 -4.48 11.29
CA LEU A 396 -25.24 -5.37 10.21
C LEU A 396 -24.44 -5.10 8.93
N HIS A 397 -24.29 -3.86 8.55
CA HIS A 397 -23.54 -3.44 7.36
C HIS A 397 -22.09 -3.96 7.41
N GLU A 398 -21.37 -3.78 8.52
CA GLU A 398 -20.01 -4.28 8.67
C GLU A 398 -19.97 -5.82 8.49
N ARG A 399 -20.85 -6.56 9.15
CA ARG A 399 -20.92 -8.03 8.99
C ARG A 399 -21.19 -8.46 7.56
N VAL A 400 -22.08 -7.76 6.86
CA VAL A 400 -22.38 -8.03 5.45
C VAL A 400 -21.16 -7.75 4.57
N MET A 401 -20.46 -6.63 4.81
CA MET A 401 -19.27 -6.26 4.04
C MET A 401 -18.11 -7.23 4.28
N VAL A 402 -17.88 -7.66 5.52
CA VAL A 402 -16.88 -8.68 5.84
C VAL A 402 -17.17 -10.00 5.09
N ARG A 403 -18.41 -10.49 5.14
CA ARG A 403 -18.80 -11.71 4.40
C ARG A 403 -18.71 -11.52 2.89
N HIS A 404 -19.09 -10.35 2.40
CA HIS A 404 -19.05 -10.05 0.97
C HIS A 404 -17.62 -10.09 0.43
N ARG A 405 -16.65 -9.43 1.12
CA ARG A 405 -15.25 -9.41 0.70
C ARG A 405 -14.60 -10.80 0.74
N GLU A 406 -14.91 -11.61 1.78
CA GLU A 406 -14.42 -13.00 1.87
C GLU A 406 -14.99 -13.88 0.75
N ASN A 407 -16.28 -13.81 0.50
CA ASN A 407 -16.93 -14.59 -0.57
C ASN A 407 -16.43 -14.17 -1.95
N TRP A 408 -16.25 -12.86 -2.16
CA TRP A 408 -15.68 -12.33 -3.39
C TRP A 408 -14.25 -12.86 -3.58
N TYR A 409 -13.42 -12.78 -2.55
CA TYR A 409 -12.05 -13.25 -2.59
C TYR A 409 -11.97 -14.74 -2.94
N ARG A 410 -12.71 -15.59 -2.22
CA ARG A 410 -12.76 -17.05 -2.48
C ARG A 410 -13.22 -17.37 -3.90
N ALA A 411 -14.23 -16.66 -4.38
CA ALA A 411 -14.74 -16.84 -5.75
C ALA A 411 -13.69 -16.47 -6.82
N GLN A 412 -12.83 -15.48 -6.54
CA GLN A 412 -11.76 -15.07 -7.46
C GLN A 412 -10.57 -16.04 -7.42
N MET A 413 -10.23 -16.57 -6.24
CA MET A 413 -9.09 -17.48 -6.03
C MET A 413 -9.33 -18.91 -6.55
N LEU A 414 -10.58 -19.30 -6.80
CA LEU A 414 -10.93 -20.63 -7.31
C LEU A 414 -10.34 -21.80 -6.49
N GLY A 415 -10.35 -21.66 -5.15
CA GLY A 415 -9.84 -22.67 -4.22
C GLY A 415 -8.30 -22.65 -4.02
N ARG A 416 -7.60 -21.68 -4.60
CA ARG A 416 -6.17 -21.49 -4.34
C ARG A 416 -5.96 -20.68 -3.07
N GLU A 417 -4.82 -20.87 -2.41
CA GLU A 417 -4.39 -20.07 -1.28
C GLU A 417 -3.42 -18.95 -1.71
N ALA A 418 -3.42 -17.85 -0.95
CA ALA A 418 -2.44 -16.80 -1.14
C ALA A 418 -1.06 -17.26 -0.68
N GLN A 419 -0.03 -16.94 -1.45
CA GLN A 419 1.36 -17.24 -1.13
C GLN A 419 2.12 -15.92 -0.95
N PHE A 420 2.67 -15.70 0.25
CA PHE A 420 3.49 -14.53 0.57
C PHE A 420 4.99 -14.85 0.50
N ASP A 421 5.36 -15.69 -0.46
CA ASP A 421 6.74 -16.16 -0.63
C ASP A 421 7.41 -15.51 -1.84
N ALA A 422 8.64 -15.06 -1.63
CA ALA A 422 9.51 -14.57 -2.69
C ALA A 422 10.28 -15.74 -3.36
N THR A 423 9.58 -16.82 -3.77
CA THR A 423 10.20 -18.06 -4.24
C THR A 423 10.57 -18.07 -5.71
N GLY A 424 9.99 -17.18 -6.53
CA GLY A 424 10.29 -17.12 -7.96
C GLY A 424 11.67 -16.51 -8.26
N ALA A 425 12.37 -17.00 -9.31
CA ALA A 425 13.50 -16.27 -9.89
C ALA A 425 13.02 -14.92 -10.43
N LEU A 426 13.88 -13.89 -10.37
CA LEU A 426 13.60 -12.64 -11.07
C LEU A 426 13.52 -12.91 -12.57
N ARG A 427 12.73 -12.14 -13.29
CA ARG A 427 12.72 -12.15 -14.75
C ARG A 427 14.10 -11.73 -15.27
N ARG A 428 14.57 -12.38 -16.32
CA ARG A 428 15.82 -12.02 -17.01
C ARG A 428 15.54 -10.94 -18.04
#